data_4210b6c40a74723b89e1d053f64ac206
#
_entry.id   4210b6c40a74723b89e1d053f64ac206
#
_cell.length_a   1.000
_cell.length_b   1.000
_cell.length_c   1.000
_cell.angle_alpha   90.00
_cell.angle_beta   90.00
_cell.angle_gamma   90.00
#
_symmetry.space_group_name_H-M   'P 1'
#
loop_
_entity.id
_entity.type
_entity.pdbx_description
1 polymer ?
#
loop_
_entity_poly.entity_id
_entity_poly.type
_entity_poly.pdbx_seq_one_letter_code
_entity_poly.pdbx_strand_id
1 'polypeptide(L)'
;MKSASLTLEFGTVRLPVSADGLLHADTALKQLGLDPADWTALAATHDLGNDPRDFGAGPEATLSVPDFARLAFTLDTPQARRWRKRAQELLARAMQGDVRLAAQVAERNPDPEARRWLAARLESTGARRELMSTVARHGGEGQVFGQLGSISNRSVLGVSSADIRRARGVKNTRDGLSSTELLRLAYLDTATTRAIQERGAHGNAAILRLHERVARHERQGWQAPVPTPQAG
;
A
#
# COMPACT_ATOMS: atom_id res chain seq x y z
N MET A 1 -30.41 3.06 -12.50
CA MET A 1 -29.51 2.76 -11.37
C MET A 1 -28.93 4.09 -10.88
N LYS A 2 -29.19 4.48 -9.63
CA LYS A 2 -28.58 5.69 -9.07
C LYS A 2 -27.08 5.45 -8.99
N SER A 3 -26.29 6.21 -9.75
CA SER A 3 -24.84 6.21 -9.62
C SER A 3 -24.51 6.65 -8.21
N ALA A 4 -23.88 5.79 -7.42
CA ALA A 4 -23.40 6.18 -6.10
C ALA A 4 -22.26 7.18 -6.34
N SER A 5 -22.49 8.45 -6.05
CA SER A 5 -21.42 9.45 -6.12
C SER A 5 -20.40 9.11 -5.03
N LEU A 6 -19.20 8.75 -5.44
CA LEU A 6 -18.06 8.63 -4.56
C LEU A 6 -17.68 10.03 -4.03
N THR A 7 -17.11 10.11 -2.86
CA THR A 7 -16.70 11.40 -2.28
C THR A 7 -15.23 11.34 -1.91
N LEU A 8 -14.43 12.26 -2.44
CA LEU A 8 -13.06 12.48 -1.99
C LEU A 8 -13.10 13.40 -0.76
N GLU A 9 -12.56 12.92 0.36
CA GLU A 9 -12.46 13.70 1.59
C GLU A 9 -11.01 14.17 1.81
N PHE A 10 -10.86 15.48 2.01
CA PHE A 10 -9.60 16.10 2.37
C PHE A 10 -9.81 17.02 3.58
N GLY A 11 -9.59 16.51 4.78
CA GLY A 11 -9.97 17.19 6.01
C GLY A 11 -11.49 17.38 6.10
N THR A 12 -11.95 18.64 6.11
CA THR A 12 -13.38 18.99 6.10
C THR A 12 -13.96 19.20 4.70
N VAL A 13 -13.13 19.10 3.66
CA VAL A 13 -13.55 19.28 2.27
C VAL A 13 -14.05 17.95 1.73
N ARG A 14 -15.27 17.98 1.14
CA ARG A 14 -15.89 16.84 0.46
C ARG A 14 -16.11 17.22 -0.99
N LEU A 15 -15.55 16.44 -1.89
CA LEU A 15 -15.68 16.64 -3.33
C LEU A 15 -16.36 15.40 -3.96
N PRO A 16 -17.46 15.56 -4.68
CA PRO A 16 -18.05 14.48 -5.47
C PRO A 16 -17.03 13.99 -6.51
N VAL A 17 -16.93 12.68 -6.65
CA VAL A 17 -15.98 12.02 -7.55
C VAL A 17 -16.75 11.04 -8.44
N SER A 18 -16.42 11.01 -9.72
CA SER A 18 -16.92 10.02 -10.66
C SER A 18 -16.30 8.63 -10.41
N ALA A 19 -16.85 7.60 -11.02
CA ALA A 19 -16.36 6.22 -10.88
C ALA A 19 -14.88 6.03 -11.32
N ASP A 20 -14.42 6.86 -12.24
CA ASP A 20 -13.04 6.88 -12.75
C ASP A 20 -12.13 7.91 -12.04
N GLY A 21 -12.60 8.52 -10.94
CA GLY A 21 -11.79 9.34 -10.04
C GLY A 21 -11.70 10.83 -10.42
N LEU A 22 -12.54 11.32 -11.35
CA LEU A 22 -12.60 12.74 -11.69
C LEU A 22 -13.50 13.50 -10.73
N LEU A 23 -13.05 14.70 -10.31
CA LEU A 23 -13.80 15.59 -9.44
C LEU A 23 -14.88 16.34 -10.21
N HIS A 24 -16.02 16.62 -9.57
CA HIS A 24 -17.02 17.55 -10.08
C HIS A 24 -16.44 18.98 -10.09
N ALA A 25 -16.27 19.58 -11.28
CA ALA A 25 -15.53 20.83 -11.46
C ALA A 25 -16.14 21.99 -10.67
N ASP A 26 -17.46 22.20 -10.74
CA ASP A 26 -18.13 23.28 -10.04
C ASP A 26 -17.92 23.26 -8.53
N THR A 27 -18.03 22.06 -7.95
CA THR A 27 -17.78 21.90 -6.51
C THR A 27 -16.32 22.15 -6.15
N ALA A 28 -15.41 21.67 -7.00
CA ALA A 28 -13.98 21.88 -6.82
C ALA A 28 -13.60 23.37 -6.91
N LEU A 29 -14.14 24.12 -7.89
CA LEU A 29 -13.91 25.55 -8.04
C LEU A 29 -14.42 26.35 -6.83
N LYS A 30 -15.64 26.07 -6.36
CA LYS A 30 -16.20 26.69 -5.15
C LYS A 30 -15.29 26.46 -3.91
N GLN A 31 -14.67 25.29 -3.79
CA GLN A 31 -13.72 25.01 -2.71
C GLN A 31 -12.43 25.83 -2.83
N LEU A 32 -12.08 26.27 -4.02
CA LEU A 32 -10.94 27.16 -4.26
C LEU A 32 -11.32 28.65 -4.26
N GLY A 33 -12.61 28.97 -4.06
CA GLY A 33 -13.12 30.33 -4.03
C GLY A 33 -13.28 30.98 -5.40
N LEU A 34 -13.55 30.15 -6.42
CA LEU A 34 -13.81 30.57 -7.78
C LEU A 34 -15.29 30.38 -8.13
N ASP A 35 -15.79 31.19 -9.08
CA ASP A 35 -17.10 30.99 -9.63
C ASP A 35 -17.08 29.83 -10.66
N PRO A 36 -17.99 28.87 -10.58
CA PRO A 36 -18.14 27.85 -11.62
C PRO A 36 -18.37 28.41 -13.04
N ALA A 37 -18.99 29.58 -13.15
CA ALA A 37 -19.20 30.23 -14.44
C ALA A 37 -17.85 30.54 -15.18
N ASP A 38 -16.75 30.63 -14.46
CA ASP A 38 -15.42 30.87 -15.02
C ASP A 38 -14.76 29.60 -15.58
N TRP A 39 -15.42 28.43 -15.48
CA TRP A 39 -14.82 27.13 -15.84
C TRP A 39 -14.17 27.14 -17.22
N THR A 40 -14.88 27.60 -18.25
CA THR A 40 -14.38 27.58 -19.64
C THR A 40 -13.11 28.41 -19.81
N ALA A 41 -13.08 29.59 -19.19
CA ALA A 41 -11.91 30.48 -19.23
C ALA A 41 -10.73 29.88 -18.45
N LEU A 42 -10.99 29.31 -17.28
CA LEU A 42 -9.99 28.64 -16.45
C LEU A 42 -9.41 27.40 -17.14
N ALA A 43 -10.28 26.58 -17.72
CA ALA A 43 -9.88 25.37 -18.44
C ALA A 43 -8.93 25.71 -19.59
N ALA A 44 -9.26 26.76 -20.37
CA ALA A 44 -8.41 27.23 -21.45
C ALA A 44 -7.08 27.83 -20.95
N THR A 45 -7.13 28.65 -19.87
CA THR A 45 -5.94 29.33 -19.33
C THR A 45 -4.94 28.35 -18.70
N HIS A 46 -5.44 27.31 -18.07
CA HIS A 46 -4.63 26.35 -17.32
C HIS A 46 -4.46 25.01 -18.02
N ASP A 47 -4.91 24.88 -19.27
CA ASP A 47 -4.87 23.62 -20.04
C ASP A 47 -5.45 22.46 -19.23
N LEU A 48 -6.70 22.63 -18.74
CA LEU A 48 -7.37 21.62 -17.96
C LEU A 48 -8.15 20.69 -18.88
N GLY A 49 -8.02 19.39 -18.65
CA GLY A 49 -8.86 18.40 -19.31
C GLY A 49 -10.33 18.60 -18.93
N ASN A 50 -11.20 18.53 -19.94
CA ASN A 50 -12.65 18.57 -19.72
C ASN A 50 -13.27 17.32 -20.33
N ASP A 51 -13.48 16.31 -19.50
CA ASP A 51 -14.11 15.05 -19.88
C ASP A 51 -15.39 14.86 -19.05
N PRO A 52 -16.56 15.35 -19.54
CA PRO A 52 -17.78 15.43 -18.75
C PRO A 52 -18.22 14.06 -18.21
N ARG A 53 -18.72 14.05 -16.97
CA ARG A 53 -19.28 12.86 -16.30
C ARG A 53 -20.64 13.17 -15.70
N ASP A 54 -21.47 12.15 -15.56
CA ASP A 54 -22.78 12.26 -14.93
C ASP A 54 -22.66 12.08 -13.40
N PHE A 55 -22.96 13.12 -12.63
CA PHE A 55 -23.05 13.11 -11.19
C PHE A 55 -24.49 13.00 -10.67
N GLY A 56 -25.45 12.74 -11.57
CA GLY A 56 -26.86 12.54 -11.25
C GLY A 56 -27.81 13.59 -11.81
N ALA A 57 -27.28 14.65 -12.41
CA ALA A 57 -28.05 15.71 -13.08
C ALA A 57 -27.79 15.82 -14.59
N GLY A 58 -27.00 14.91 -15.16
CA GLY A 58 -26.55 14.91 -16.54
C GLY A 58 -25.01 15.10 -16.65
N PRO A 59 -24.52 15.28 -17.89
CA PRO A 59 -23.07 15.49 -18.11
C PRO A 59 -22.63 16.85 -17.53
N GLU A 60 -21.72 16.82 -16.56
CA GLU A 60 -21.15 17.98 -15.88
C GLU A 60 -19.63 17.99 -16.05
N ALA A 61 -19.04 19.20 -16.05
CA ALA A 61 -17.60 19.37 -16.19
C ALA A 61 -16.83 18.68 -15.07
N THR A 62 -15.66 18.16 -15.42
CA THR A 62 -14.81 17.45 -14.47
C THR A 62 -13.42 18.05 -14.38
N LEU A 63 -12.76 17.77 -13.26
CA LEU A 63 -11.39 18.20 -12.97
C LEU A 63 -10.60 17.02 -12.38
N SER A 64 -9.41 16.76 -12.88
CA SER A 64 -8.56 15.73 -12.28
C SER A 64 -8.06 16.15 -10.90
N VAL A 65 -7.76 15.18 -10.01
CA VAL A 65 -7.17 15.48 -8.70
C VAL A 65 -5.82 16.19 -8.82
N PRO A 66 -4.91 15.82 -9.76
CA PRO A 66 -3.70 16.58 -10.01
C PRO A 66 -3.94 18.03 -10.45
N ASP A 67 -4.91 18.27 -11.32
CA ASP A 67 -5.24 19.62 -11.77
C ASP A 67 -5.86 20.48 -10.68
N PHE A 68 -6.74 19.89 -9.85
CA PHE A 68 -7.26 20.55 -8.65
C PHE A 68 -6.11 20.97 -7.71
N ALA A 69 -5.16 20.07 -7.44
CA ALA A 69 -4.00 20.40 -6.64
C ALA A 69 -3.17 21.52 -7.28
N ARG A 70 -2.91 21.46 -8.59
CA ARG A 70 -2.20 22.51 -9.33
C ARG A 70 -2.88 23.88 -9.20
N LEU A 71 -4.19 23.95 -9.39
CA LEU A 71 -4.96 25.18 -9.20
C LEU A 71 -4.88 25.69 -7.76
N ALA A 72 -5.05 24.82 -6.77
CA ALA A 72 -4.95 25.19 -5.37
C ALA A 72 -3.59 25.76 -4.98
N PHE A 73 -2.52 25.36 -5.65
CA PHE A 73 -1.17 25.90 -5.42
C PHE A 73 -0.87 27.16 -6.21
N THR A 74 -1.52 27.41 -7.35
CA THR A 74 -1.25 28.57 -8.21
C THR A 74 -2.18 29.75 -7.96
N LEU A 75 -3.45 29.50 -7.60
CA LEU A 75 -4.44 30.57 -7.36
C LEU A 75 -4.17 31.32 -6.07
N ASP A 76 -4.43 32.64 -6.08
CA ASP A 76 -4.28 33.50 -4.89
C ASP A 76 -5.63 33.91 -4.27
N THR A 77 -6.50 32.94 -4.04
CA THR A 77 -7.74 33.13 -3.29
C THR A 77 -7.55 32.82 -1.80
N PRO A 78 -8.36 33.39 -0.89
CA PRO A 78 -8.33 33.04 0.54
C PRO A 78 -8.56 31.54 0.79
N GLN A 79 -9.41 30.90 -0.03
CA GLN A 79 -9.72 29.48 0.03
C GLN A 79 -8.51 28.64 -0.42
N ALA A 80 -7.89 28.97 -1.54
CA ALA A 80 -6.69 28.30 -2.03
C ALA A 80 -5.53 28.43 -1.00
N ARG A 81 -5.36 29.59 -0.37
CA ARG A 81 -4.36 29.78 0.71
C ARG A 81 -4.63 28.87 1.91
N ARG A 82 -5.90 28.74 2.36
CA ARG A 82 -6.28 27.81 3.43
C ARG A 82 -6.03 26.36 3.03
N TRP A 83 -6.32 26.00 1.78
CA TRP A 83 -6.08 24.68 1.26
C TRP A 83 -4.57 24.35 1.26
N ARG A 84 -3.71 25.26 0.78
CA ARG A 84 -2.24 25.10 0.81
C ARG A 84 -1.71 24.89 2.23
N LYS A 85 -2.18 25.64 3.21
CA LYS A 85 -1.78 25.47 4.62
C LYS A 85 -2.08 24.04 5.10
N ARG A 86 -3.27 23.53 4.82
CA ARG A 86 -3.63 22.13 5.16
C ARG A 86 -2.78 21.11 4.43
N ALA A 87 -2.50 21.33 3.15
CA ALA A 87 -1.62 20.45 2.37
C ALA A 87 -0.20 20.41 2.96
N GLN A 88 0.34 21.55 3.40
CA GLN A 88 1.63 21.61 4.09
C GLN A 88 1.61 20.83 5.42
N GLU A 89 0.56 20.95 6.21
CA GLU A 89 0.40 20.18 7.46
C GLU A 89 0.38 18.67 7.20
N LEU A 90 -0.36 18.25 6.18
CA LEU A 90 -0.39 16.82 5.79
C LEU A 90 0.96 16.34 5.26
N LEU A 91 1.65 17.14 4.47
CA LEU A 91 2.99 16.82 4.00
C LEU A 91 3.97 16.67 5.17
N ALA A 92 3.92 17.59 6.12
CA ALA A 92 4.77 17.53 7.32
C ALA A 92 4.50 16.24 8.13
N ARG A 93 3.23 15.88 8.34
CA ARG A 93 2.85 14.61 9.00
C ARG A 93 3.35 13.40 8.23
N ALA A 94 3.21 13.41 6.90
CA ALA A 94 3.72 12.32 6.05
C ALA A 94 5.24 12.18 6.17
N MET A 95 5.99 13.29 6.16
CA MET A 95 7.45 13.30 6.34
C MET A 95 7.88 12.81 7.72
N GLN A 96 7.06 13.02 8.75
CA GLN A 96 7.28 12.52 10.12
C GLN A 96 6.90 11.04 10.29
N GLY A 97 6.36 10.40 9.24
CA GLY A 97 5.96 9.00 9.31
C GLY A 97 4.68 8.76 10.13
N ASP A 98 3.73 9.71 10.10
CA ASP A 98 2.46 9.59 10.83
C ASP A 98 1.65 8.36 10.35
N VAL A 99 1.66 7.32 11.17
CA VAL A 99 0.98 6.05 10.88
C VAL A 99 -0.53 6.17 10.81
N ARG A 100 -1.14 7.14 11.52
CA ARG A 100 -2.59 7.39 11.46
C ARG A 100 -2.99 7.98 10.11
N LEU A 101 -2.17 8.89 9.59
CA LEU A 101 -2.36 9.42 8.23
C LEU A 101 -2.23 8.31 7.18
N ALA A 102 -1.22 7.45 7.31
CA ALA A 102 -1.05 6.31 6.40
C ALA A 102 -2.26 5.35 6.43
N ALA A 103 -2.80 5.05 7.63
CA ALA A 103 -4.01 4.25 7.78
C ALA A 103 -5.22 4.89 7.10
N GLN A 104 -5.45 6.20 7.33
CA GLN A 104 -6.54 6.93 6.70
C GLN A 104 -6.45 6.93 5.16
N VAL A 105 -5.25 7.06 4.60
CA VAL A 105 -5.03 6.98 3.15
C VAL A 105 -5.35 5.58 2.63
N ALA A 106 -4.89 4.55 3.34
CA ALA A 106 -5.13 3.15 2.97
C ALA A 106 -6.64 2.80 3.01
N GLU A 107 -7.36 3.24 4.04
CA GLU A 107 -8.80 2.99 4.21
C GLU A 107 -9.64 3.62 3.08
N ARG A 108 -9.19 4.76 2.54
CA ARG A 108 -9.85 5.43 1.42
C ARG A 108 -9.60 4.78 0.07
N ASN A 109 -8.59 3.92 -0.04
CA ASN A 109 -8.32 3.24 -1.30
C ASN A 109 -9.51 2.31 -1.64
N PRO A 110 -10.19 2.48 -2.79
CA PRO A 110 -11.34 1.67 -3.17
C PRO A 110 -10.97 0.22 -3.50
N ASP A 111 -9.72 -0.03 -3.88
CA ASP A 111 -9.24 -1.37 -4.22
C ASP A 111 -8.98 -2.22 -2.97
N PRO A 112 -9.77 -3.27 -2.71
CA PRO A 112 -9.58 -4.14 -1.56
C PRO A 112 -8.28 -4.95 -1.64
N GLU A 113 -7.78 -5.28 -2.84
CA GLU A 113 -6.52 -6.00 -2.99
C GLU A 113 -5.33 -5.11 -2.65
N ALA A 114 -5.34 -3.84 -3.03
CA ALA A 114 -4.30 -2.88 -2.64
C ALA A 114 -4.24 -2.73 -1.11
N ARG A 115 -5.39 -2.69 -0.42
CA ARG A 115 -5.45 -2.64 1.05
C ARG A 115 -4.90 -3.93 1.69
N ARG A 116 -5.30 -5.10 1.18
CA ARG A 116 -4.77 -6.40 1.65
C ARG A 116 -3.27 -6.50 1.42
N TRP A 117 -2.81 -6.08 0.24
CA TRP A 117 -1.39 -6.08 -0.08
C TRP A 117 -0.59 -5.21 0.89
N LEU A 118 -1.06 -4.00 1.20
CA LEU A 118 -0.40 -3.11 2.15
C LEU A 118 -0.31 -3.74 3.55
N ALA A 119 -1.40 -4.32 4.06
CA ALA A 119 -1.42 -4.98 5.35
C ALA A 119 -0.42 -6.15 5.39
N ALA A 120 -0.44 -7.02 4.38
CA ALA A 120 0.50 -8.14 4.25
C ALA A 120 1.96 -7.67 4.10
N ARG A 121 2.17 -6.55 3.40
CA ARG A 121 3.50 -5.95 3.21
C ARG A 121 4.10 -5.44 4.53
N LEU A 122 3.29 -4.78 5.35
CA LEU A 122 3.70 -4.29 6.67
C LEU A 122 3.99 -5.46 7.61
N GLU A 123 3.12 -6.46 7.66
CA GLU A 123 3.29 -7.69 8.45
C GLU A 123 4.58 -8.42 8.07
N SER A 124 4.81 -8.67 6.78
CA SER A 124 6.03 -9.31 6.29
C SER A 124 7.30 -8.51 6.63
N THR A 125 7.21 -7.19 6.68
CA THR A 125 8.34 -6.35 7.07
C THR A 125 8.62 -6.44 8.57
N GLY A 126 7.58 -6.44 9.40
CA GLY A 126 7.67 -6.59 10.84
C GLY A 126 8.26 -7.94 11.24
N ALA A 127 7.68 -9.03 10.73
CA ALA A 127 8.16 -10.39 10.97
C ALA A 127 9.63 -10.58 10.57
N ARG A 128 10.03 -10.01 9.41
CA ARG A 128 11.43 -10.06 8.96
C ARG A 128 12.36 -9.32 9.90
N ARG A 129 12.00 -8.15 10.36
CA ARG A 129 12.82 -7.37 11.31
C ARG A 129 12.99 -8.12 12.61
N GLU A 130 11.94 -8.72 13.15
CA GLU A 130 11.98 -9.51 14.38
C GLU A 130 12.86 -10.74 14.22
N LEU A 131 12.75 -11.48 13.12
CA LEU A 131 13.63 -12.60 12.83
C LEU A 131 15.09 -12.15 12.79
N MET A 132 15.42 -11.07 12.05
CA MET A 132 16.80 -10.58 11.97
C MET A 132 17.34 -10.16 13.34
N SER A 133 16.54 -9.49 14.15
CA SER A 133 16.88 -9.11 15.53
C SER A 133 17.14 -10.35 16.40
N THR A 134 16.26 -11.34 16.32
CA THR A 134 16.41 -12.60 17.07
C THR A 134 17.66 -13.36 16.63
N VAL A 135 17.91 -13.47 15.33
CA VAL A 135 19.13 -14.09 14.79
C VAL A 135 20.38 -13.41 15.34
N ALA A 136 20.44 -12.08 15.34
CA ALA A 136 21.56 -11.33 15.90
C ALA A 136 21.75 -11.61 17.39
N ARG A 137 20.69 -11.60 18.19
CA ARG A 137 20.74 -11.90 19.63
C ARG A 137 21.21 -13.32 19.94
N HIS A 138 21.02 -14.25 18.99
CA HIS A 138 21.42 -15.65 19.12
C HIS A 138 22.75 -15.95 18.38
N GLY A 139 23.62 -14.95 18.20
CA GLY A 139 24.97 -15.11 17.64
C GLY A 139 25.00 -15.35 16.14
N GLY A 140 23.95 -14.94 15.41
CA GLY A 140 23.97 -14.92 13.95
C GLY A 140 24.68 -13.67 13.42
N GLU A 141 25.59 -13.85 12.45
CA GLU A 141 26.40 -12.76 11.89
C GLU A 141 26.71 -12.95 10.40
N GLY A 142 27.09 -11.85 9.75
CA GLY A 142 27.58 -11.86 8.38
C GLY A 142 26.56 -12.37 7.36
N GLN A 143 26.95 -13.36 6.59
CA GLN A 143 26.15 -13.88 5.46
C GLN A 143 24.86 -14.60 5.86
N VAL A 144 24.68 -15.00 7.14
CA VAL A 144 23.50 -15.73 7.60
C VAL A 144 22.20 -15.00 7.27
N PHE A 145 22.18 -13.68 7.40
CA PHE A 145 21.00 -12.84 7.11
C PHE A 145 20.53 -12.95 5.65
N GLY A 146 21.48 -12.98 4.70
CA GLY A 146 21.21 -13.20 3.29
C GLY A 146 20.74 -14.63 2.99
N GLN A 147 21.38 -15.62 3.61
CA GLN A 147 21.06 -17.03 3.44
C GLN A 147 19.64 -17.35 3.93
N LEU A 148 19.24 -16.85 5.10
CA LEU A 148 17.87 -16.97 5.61
C LEU A 148 16.86 -16.41 4.62
N GLY A 149 17.11 -15.22 4.05
CA GLY A 149 16.25 -14.63 3.03
C GLY A 149 16.13 -15.49 1.76
N SER A 150 17.24 -16.07 1.33
CA SER A 150 17.27 -16.95 0.17
C SER A 150 16.49 -18.25 0.40
N ILE A 151 16.59 -18.83 1.60
CA ILE A 151 15.83 -20.03 1.99
C ILE A 151 14.33 -19.71 2.03
N SER A 152 13.93 -18.61 2.73
CA SER A 152 12.52 -18.19 2.80
C SER A 152 11.94 -18.02 1.41
N ASN A 153 12.60 -17.26 0.54
CA ASN A 153 12.08 -16.98 -0.80
C ASN A 153 11.96 -18.26 -1.65
N ARG A 154 12.97 -19.13 -1.66
CA ARG A 154 12.88 -20.41 -2.37
C ARG A 154 11.80 -21.33 -1.82
N SER A 155 11.59 -21.34 -0.51
CA SER A 155 10.55 -22.16 0.11
C SER A 155 9.15 -21.70 -0.27
N VAL A 156 8.89 -20.38 -0.22
CA VAL A 156 7.56 -19.80 -0.47
C VAL A 156 7.28 -19.60 -1.95
N LEU A 157 8.27 -19.11 -2.70
CA LEU A 157 8.08 -18.69 -4.10
C LEU A 157 8.56 -19.73 -5.11
N GLY A 158 9.31 -20.74 -4.70
CA GLY A 158 9.89 -21.76 -5.56
C GLY A 158 11.09 -21.28 -6.40
N VAL A 159 11.39 -19.99 -6.41
CA VAL A 159 12.43 -19.35 -7.24
C VAL A 159 13.27 -18.37 -6.44
N SER A 160 14.36 -17.90 -7.03
CA SER A 160 15.24 -16.92 -6.36
C SER A 160 14.64 -15.50 -6.33
N SER A 161 15.11 -14.69 -5.39
CA SER A 161 14.76 -13.26 -5.34
C SER A 161 15.13 -12.51 -6.62
N ALA A 162 16.21 -12.89 -7.29
CA ALA A 162 16.65 -12.26 -8.53
C ALA A 162 15.67 -12.56 -9.67
N ASP A 163 15.20 -13.81 -9.77
CA ASP A 163 14.25 -14.22 -10.80
C ASP A 163 12.89 -13.52 -10.60
N ILE A 164 12.41 -13.40 -9.36
CA ILE A 164 11.19 -12.63 -9.05
C ILE A 164 11.33 -11.17 -9.48
N ARG A 165 12.42 -10.51 -9.11
CA ARG A 165 12.63 -9.10 -9.50
C ARG A 165 12.66 -8.92 -11.01
N ARG A 166 13.31 -9.83 -11.71
CA ARG A 166 13.38 -9.81 -13.18
C ARG A 166 12.01 -10.06 -13.81
N ALA A 167 11.31 -11.11 -13.37
CA ALA A 167 10.02 -11.51 -13.94
C ALA A 167 8.91 -10.49 -13.68
N ARG A 168 8.95 -9.78 -12.53
CA ARG A 168 7.90 -8.84 -12.13
C ARG A 168 8.30 -7.37 -12.30
N GLY A 169 9.48 -7.07 -12.83
CA GLY A 169 9.94 -5.70 -13.12
C GLY A 169 10.12 -4.80 -11.90
N VAL A 170 10.42 -5.38 -10.72
CA VAL A 170 10.52 -4.62 -9.45
C VAL A 170 11.95 -4.53 -8.94
N LYS A 171 12.26 -3.44 -8.24
CA LYS A 171 13.58 -3.26 -7.58
C LYS A 171 13.72 -4.11 -6.32
N ASN A 172 12.68 -4.16 -5.49
CA ASN A 172 12.65 -4.95 -4.27
C ASN A 172 11.74 -6.17 -4.45
N THR A 173 12.18 -7.35 -4.07
CA THR A 173 11.42 -8.59 -4.21
C THR A 173 10.01 -8.48 -3.62
N ARG A 174 9.89 -7.95 -2.39
CA ARG A 174 8.60 -7.85 -1.70
C ARG A 174 7.58 -6.91 -2.38
N ASP A 175 8.03 -5.95 -3.17
CA ASP A 175 7.13 -5.03 -3.87
C ASP A 175 6.41 -5.71 -5.04
N GLY A 176 6.97 -6.81 -5.54
CA GLY A 176 6.35 -7.62 -6.58
C GLY A 176 5.57 -8.84 -6.07
N LEU A 177 5.45 -9.06 -4.76
CA LEU A 177 4.75 -10.22 -4.22
C LEU A 177 3.26 -9.96 -4.03
N SER A 178 2.44 -11.00 -4.18
CA SER A 178 1.03 -10.96 -3.81
C SER A 178 0.84 -10.92 -2.30
N SER A 179 -0.36 -10.55 -1.85
CA SER A 179 -0.74 -10.56 -0.43
C SER A 179 -0.51 -11.94 0.21
N THR A 180 -0.87 -13.02 -0.48
CA THR A 180 -0.69 -14.39 -0.01
C THR A 180 0.79 -14.76 0.13
N GLU A 181 1.63 -14.42 -0.85
CA GLU A 181 3.07 -14.68 -0.80
C GLU A 181 3.74 -13.92 0.36
N LEU A 182 3.33 -12.67 0.58
CA LEU A 182 3.82 -11.84 1.68
C LEU A 182 3.45 -12.44 3.05
N LEU A 183 2.20 -12.88 3.22
CA LEU A 183 1.74 -13.51 4.46
C LEU A 183 2.44 -14.85 4.73
N ARG A 184 2.70 -15.65 3.70
CA ARG A 184 3.48 -16.89 3.84
C ARG A 184 4.92 -16.62 4.28
N LEU A 185 5.56 -15.58 3.74
CA LEU A 185 6.89 -15.15 4.20
C LEU A 185 6.85 -14.65 5.64
N ALA A 186 5.85 -13.86 6.03
CA ALA A 186 5.68 -13.38 7.40
C ALA A 186 5.52 -14.54 8.36
N TYR A 187 4.67 -15.49 8.03
CA TYR A 187 4.44 -16.68 8.85
C TYR A 187 5.72 -17.51 9.04
N LEU A 188 6.47 -17.78 7.96
CA LEU A 188 7.73 -18.51 8.02
C LEU A 188 8.78 -17.79 8.89
N ASP A 189 8.90 -16.46 8.73
CA ASP A 189 9.83 -15.66 9.53
C ASP A 189 9.44 -15.70 11.01
N THR A 190 8.14 -15.59 11.35
CA THR A 190 7.60 -15.68 12.71
C THR A 190 7.79 -17.07 13.31
N ALA A 191 7.47 -18.13 12.58
CA ALA A 191 7.66 -19.52 13.02
C ALA A 191 9.15 -19.82 13.30
N THR A 192 10.05 -19.29 12.46
CA THR A 192 11.48 -19.44 12.69
C THR A 192 11.95 -18.67 13.93
N THR A 193 11.48 -17.44 14.12
CA THR A 193 11.78 -16.63 15.31
C THR A 193 11.41 -17.40 16.58
N ARG A 194 10.19 -17.90 16.63
CA ARG A 194 9.69 -18.71 17.75
C ARG A 194 10.54 -19.98 17.96
N ALA A 195 10.85 -20.71 16.90
CA ALA A 195 11.64 -21.92 16.98
C ALA A 195 13.08 -21.66 17.49
N ILE A 196 13.70 -20.53 17.12
CA ILE A 196 15.02 -20.11 17.64
C ILE A 196 14.94 -19.89 19.16
N GLN A 197 13.91 -19.16 19.62
CA GLN A 197 13.72 -18.83 21.04
C GLN A 197 13.42 -20.07 21.88
N GLU A 198 12.51 -20.94 21.43
CA GLU A 198 12.10 -22.14 22.15
C GLU A 198 13.21 -23.20 22.24
N ARG A 199 14.04 -23.32 21.21
CA ARG A 199 15.08 -24.35 21.14
C ARG A 199 16.47 -23.86 21.53
N GLY A 200 16.64 -22.56 21.81
CA GLY A 200 17.91 -21.97 22.15
C GLY A 200 18.97 -22.13 21.03
N ALA A 201 18.56 -22.15 19.75
CA ALA A 201 19.50 -22.29 18.65
C ALA A 201 20.47 -21.11 18.61
N HIS A 202 21.77 -21.37 18.62
CA HIS A 202 22.80 -20.33 18.68
C HIS A 202 23.85 -20.52 17.58
N GLY A 203 24.30 -19.41 17.00
CA GLY A 203 25.27 -19.35 15.91
C GLY A 203 24.72 -19.72 14.54
N ASN A 204 25.44 -19.28 13.50
CA ASN A 204 24.99 -19.37 12.10
C ASN A 204 24.51 -20.76 11.68
N ALA A 205 25.31 -21.79 11.96
CA ALA A 205 25.00 -23.15 11.49
C ALA A 205 23.73 -23.73 12.14
N ALA A 206 23.52 -23.50 13.45
CA ALA A 206 22.34 -24.00 14.16
C ALA A 206 21.07 -23.28 13.70
N ILE A 207 21.16 -21.96 13.54
CA ILE A 207 20.06 -21.12 13.08
C ILE A 207 19.63 -21.49 11.65
N LEU A 208 20.58 -21.65 10.72
CA LEU A 208 20.29 -22.05 9.35
C LEU A 208 19.61 -23.41 9.27
N ARG A 209 20.18 -24.42 9.96
CA ARG A 209 19.56 -25.77 10.01
C ARG A 209 18.14 -25.74 10.58
N LEU A 210 17.91 -24.90 11.58
CA LEU A 210 16.58 -24.75 12.17
C LEU A 210 15.63 -24.10 11.19
N HIS A 211 16.04 -23.00 10.55
CA HIS A 211 15.24 -22.31 9.55
C HIS A 211 14.88 -23.19 8.36
N GLU A 212 15.84 -23.99 7.85
CA GLU A 212 15.58 -24.95 6.77
C GLU A 212 14.54 -26.01 7.17
N ARG A 213 14.59 -26.50 8.41
CA ARG A 213 13.57 -27.46 8.92
C ARG A 213 12.19 -26.83 8.98
N VAL A 214 12.09 -25.62 9.55
CA VAL A 214 10.82 -24.87 9.61
C VAL A 214 10.31 -24.62 8.19
N ALA A 215 11.13 -24.12 7.29
CA ALA A 215 10.76 -23.84 5.90
C ALA A 215 10.26 -25.08 5.14
N ARG A 216 10.87 -26.25 5.39
CA ARG A 216 10.44 -27.51 4.79
C ARG A 216 9.09 -27.97 5.34
N HIS A 217 8.90 -27.88 6.65
CA HIS A 217 7.64 -28.25 7.32
C HIS A 217 6.47 -27.38 6.82
N GLU A 218 6.66 -26.07 6.81
CA GLU A 218 5.65 -25.13 6.34
C GLU A 218 5.30 -25.34 4.88
N ARG A 219 6.30 -25.57 4.02
CA ARG A 219 6.06 -25.86 2.60
C ARG A 219 5.19 -27.11 2.40
N GLN A 220 5.38 -28.14 3.20
CA GLN A 220 4.54 -29.36 3.14
C GLN A 220 3.09 -29.05 3.52
N GLY A 221 2.87 -28.25 4.57
CA GLY A 221 1.53 -27.80 4.98
C GLY A 221 0.81 -26.99 3.89
N TRP A 222 1.53 -26.11 3.19
CA TRP A 222 0.94 -25.30 2.11
C TRP A 222 0.63 -26.09 0.84
N GLN A 223 1.25 -27.24 0.62
CA GLN A 223 1.04 -28.12 -0.53
C GLN A 223 0.04 -29.25 -0.24
N ALA A 224 -0.27 -29.47 1.03
CA ALA A 224 -1.26 -30.49 1.40
C ALA A 224 -2.65 -30.15 0.85
N PRO A 225 -3.38 -31.11 0.25
CA PRO A 225 -4.77 -30.89 -0.15
C PRO A 225 -5.61 -30.55 1.10
N VAL A 226 -6.51 -29.59 0.95
CA VAL A 226 -7.48 -29.27 2.02
C VAL A 226 -8.33 -30.52 2.27
N PRO A 227 -8.43 -31.02 3.51
CA PRO A 227 -9.29 -32.15 3.81
C PRO A 227 -10.73 -31.84 3.38
N THR A 228 -11.30 -32.68 2.51
CA THR A 228 -12.72 -32.55 2.17
C THR A 228 -13.52 -32.87 3.43
N PRO A 229 -14.50 -32.02 3.85
CA PRO A 229 -15.37 -32.38 4.95
C PRO A 229 -16.03 -33.73 4.65
N GLN A 230 -15.85 -34.70 5.54
CA GLN A 230 -16.63 -35.94 5.43
C GLN A 230 -18.08 -35.55 5.65
N ALA A 231 -18.92 -35.78 4.64
CA ALA A 231 -20.36 -35.65 4.77
C ALA A 231 -20.79 -36.68 5.83
N GLY A 232 -21.19 -36.17 7.02
CA GLY A 232 -21.83 -36.94 8.07
C GLY A 232 -23.32 -37.14 7.79
#